data_c29b5f9513fb23778685a0550ccc25a3
#
_entry.id   c29b5f9513fb23778685a0550ccc25a3
#
_cell.length_a   1.000
_cell.length_b   1.000
_cell.length_c   1.000
_cell.angle_alpha   90.00
_cell.angle_beta   90.00
_cell.angle_gamma   90.00
#
_symmetry.space_group_name_H-M   'P 1'
#
loop_
_entity.id
_entity.type
_entity.pdbx_description
1 polymer ?
#
loop_
_entity_poly.entity_id
_entity_poly.type
_entity_poly.pdbx_seq_one_letter_code
_entity_poly.pdbx_strand_id
1 'polypeptide(L)'
;MKRLDYKTCIYNADTLEHIGNYDENQVGIMKKHEIVVDFRSCLYTWIIMFLFISIICMKCRMLANSYEESQHENLELKAEIEQLKAEAEQLNLCITAAEHELNVETLAGKYATLRTPVPTDMNEVYKMCIQSGAWYPEIIMAQFILESGSGTSKVASSARNFYGMKYIGTKGRPTLQIPNTNFSGYGVYLNWQHSVLDRVMWDDHVFNKTMPTRAQYLDKISNIYAEDPHYIDKLLPIANEWAAKTDSLCLAMMDYGDTLIQ
;
A
#
# COMPACT_ATOMS: atom_id res chain seq x y z
N MET A 1 32.70 62.57 40.61
CA MET A 1 32.00 62.28 39.35
C MET A 1 32.31 63.43 38.39
N LYS A 2 33.19 63.28 37.44
CA LYS A 2 33.51 64.33 36.43
C LYS A 2 32.32 64.43 35.49
N ARG A 3 31.72 65.65 35.44
CA ARG A 3 30.69 65.97 34.41
C ARG A 3 31.36 65.81 33.05
N LEU A 4 30.91 64.92 32.22
CA LEU A 4 31.25 64.85 30.80
C LEU A 4 30.66 66.11 30.13
N ASP A 5 31.49 67.08 29.77
CA ASP A 5 31.02 68.17 28.93
C ASP A 5 30.84 67.67 27.49
N TYR A 6 29.59 67.43 27.16
CA TYR A 6 29.19 67.09 25.79
C TYR A 6 29.19 68.40 24.97
N LYS A 7 30.17 68.54 24.07
CA LYS A 7 30.18 69.65 23.15
C LYS A 7 29.40 69.37 21.91
N THR A 8 28.56 70.31 21.52
CA THR A 8 27.85 70.24 20.22
C THR A 8 28.86 70.54 19.13
N CYS A 9 29.01 69.71 18.15
CA CYS A 9 29.97 69.88 17.05
C CYS A 9 29.27 70.40 15.79
N ILE A 10 29.89 71.25 15.05
CA ILE A 10 29.37 71.74 13.77
C ILE A 10 30.15 71.05 12.63
N TYR A 11 29.44 70.57 11.67
CA TYR A 11 29.96 69.90 10.48
C TYR A 11 29.50 70.60 9.21
N ASN A 12 30.32 70.55 8.17
CA ASN A 12 29.87 70.95 6.85
C ASN A 12 28.96 69.93 6.29
N ALA A 13 27.69 70.29 5.86
CA ALA A 13 26.70 69.41 5.36
C ALA A 13 27.07 68.68 4.04
N ASP A 14 27.94 69.33 3.24
CA ASP A 14 28.29 68.77 1.93
C ASP A 14 29.53 67.85 2.01
N THR A 15 30.49 68.11 2.94
CA THR A 15 31.72 67.31 3.09
C THR A 15 31.75 66.43 4.31
N LEU A 16 30.84 66.61 5.28
CA LEU A 16 30.76 65.95 6.59
C LEU A 16 32.06 66.22 7.42
N GLU A 17 32.83 67.25 7.07
CA GLU A 17 34.02 67.65 7.85
C GLU A 17 33.63 68.44 9.08
N HIS A 18 34.31 68.17 10.20
CA HIS A 18 34.15 68.90 11.44
C HIS A 18 34.72 70.28 11.31
N ILE A 19 33.86 71.32 11.38
CA ILE A 19 34.29 72.77 11.22
C ILE A 19 34.36 73.50 12.53
N GLY A 20 33.99 72.93 13.63
CA GLY A 20 34.10 73.53 14.94
C GLY A 20 33.11 73.00 15.98
N ASN A 21 33.27 73.54 17.20
CA ASN A 21 32.33 73.26 18.29
C ASN A 21 31.31 74.40 18.44
N TYR A 22 30.05 74.04 18.68
CA TYR A 22 29.03 75.07 18.93
C TYR A 22 29.24 75.73 20.30
N ASP A 23 29.35 77.06 20.27
CA ASP A 23 29.36 77.89 21.48
C ASP A 23 28.08 78.67 21.56
N GLU A 24 27.26 78.43 22.61
CA GLU A 24 25.92 79.05 22.84
C GLU A 24 26.03 80.60 22.87
N ASN A 25 27.23 81.19 23.12
CA ASN A 25 27.43 82.62 23.13
C ASN A 25 27.76 83.27 21.76
N GLN A 26 27.95 82.40 20.73
CA GLN A 26 28.16 82.89 19.35
C GLN A 26 26.78 82.73 18.57
N VAL A 27 25.90 83.68 18.80
CA VAL A 27 24.73 83.86 17.95
C VAL A 27 25.20 84.62 16.70
N GLY A 28 25.97 83.93 15.88
CA GLY A 28 26.50 84.43 14.62
C GLY A 28 25.91 83.62 13.47
N ILE A 29 25.52 84.33 12.44
CA ILE A 29 24.95 83.90 11.17
C ILE A 29 25.52 82.55 10.73
N MET A 30 24.72 81.43 10.99
CA MET A 30 25.08 80.15 10.41
C MET A 30 24.93 80.20 8.89
N LYS A 31 25.98 79.75 8.18
CA LYS A 31 25.90 79.61 6.75
C LYS A 31 24.91 78.47 6.40
N LYS A 32 24.17 78.63 5.33
CA LYS A 32 23.07 77.81 4.87
C LYS A 32 23.35 76.29 4.78
N HIS A 33 24.59 75.87 5.04
CA HIS A 33 25.03 74.46 4.90
C HIS A 33 25.70 73.89 6.17
N GLU A 34 25.52 74.54 7.30
CA GLU A 34 26.06 74.01 8.57
C GLU A 34 25.01 73.20 9.32
N ILE A 35 25.37 71.95 9.70
CA ILE A 35 24.51 71.10 10.50
C ILE A 35 25.06 71.06 11.92
N VAL A 36 24.31 71.53 12.87
CA VAL A 36 24.64 71.41 14.28
C VAL A 36 24.19 70.01 14.75
N VAL A 37 25.16 69.17 15.06
CA VAL A 37 24.92 67.87 15.59
C VAL A 37 25.07 67.87 17.10
N ASP A 38 23.91 67.76 17.81
CA ASP A 38 23.94 67.57 19.24
C ASP A 38 24.28 66.11 19.57
N PHE A 39 25.51 65.91 20.07
CA PHE A 39 26.07 64.60 20.38
C PHE A 39 25.17 63.81 21.41
N ARG A 40 24.52 64.51 22.32
CA ARG A 40 23.60 63.87 23.28
C ARG A 40 22.36 63.28 22.56
N SER A 41 21.77 64.04 21.68
CA SER A 41 20.63 63.59 20.87
C SER A 41 20.99 62.41 20.00
N CYS A 42 22.18 62.43 19.34
CA CYS A 42 22.70 61.29 18.60
C CYS A 42 22.87 60.05 19.49
N LEU A 43 23.45 60.18 20.67
CA LEU A 43 23.67 59.03 21.57
C LEU A 43 22.37 58.39 22.01
N TYR A 44 21.33 59.18 22.35
CA TYR A 44 20.01 58.66 22.71
C TYR A 44 19.34 57.95 21.57
N THR A 45 19.42 58.44 20.35
CA THR A 45 18.85 57.77 19.17
C THR A 45 19.53 56.42 18.91
N TRP A 46 20.85 56.33 19.05
CA TRP A 46 21.60 55.08 18.95
C TRP A 46 21.23 54.06 20.03
N ILE A 47 21.07 54.50 21.28
CA ILE A 47 20.59 53.59 22.37
C ILE A 47 19.21 53.07 22.10
N ILE A 48 18.28 53.93 21.67
CA ILE A 48 16.90 53.49 21.32
C ILE A 48 16.95 52.51 20.15
N MET A 49 17.69 52.80 19.10
CA MET A 49 17.86 51.85 17.96
C MET A 49 18.42 50.51 18.41
N PHE A 50 19.45 50.50 19.27
CA PHE A 50 20.01 49.26 19.81
C PHE A 50 19.00 48.43 20.61
N LEU A 51 18.18 49.09 21.43
CA LEU A 51 17.11 48.44 22.17
C LEU A 51 16.06 47.83 21.22
N PHE A 52 15.65 48.59 20.20
CA PHE A 52 14.71 48.10 19.19
C PHE A 52 15.25 46.88 18.44
N ILE A 53 16.49 46.93 17.98
CA ILE A 53 17.16 45.80 17.30
C ILE A 53 17.23 44.59 18.23
N SER A 54 17.57 44.77 19.50
CA SER A 54 17.61 43.67 20.48
C SER A 54 16.26 43.01 20.69
N ILE A 55 15.19 43.81 20.77
CA ILE A 55 13.80 43.28 20.89
C ILE A 55 13.38 42.51 19.63
N ILE A 56 13.73 43.04 18.45
CA ILE A 56 13.44 42.36 17.18
C ILE A 56 14.21 41.03 17.10
N CYS A 57 15.50 41.03 17.43
CA CYS A 57 16.31 39.79 17.43
C CYS A 57 15.78 38.77 18.42
N MET A 58 15.31 39.19 19.62
CA MET A 58 14.70 38.27 20.60
C MET A 58 13.40 37.65 20.04
N LYS A 59 12.52 38.45 19.43
CA LYS A 59 11.29 37.96 18.80
C LYS A 59 11.57 37.01 17.64
N CYS A 60 12.56 37.34 16.78
CA CYS A 60 12.96 36.46 15.69
C CYS A 60 13.47 35.09 16.20
N ARG A 61 14.26 35.12 17.29
CA ARG A 61 14.74 33.86 17.91
C ARG A 61 13.61 33.01 18.51
N MET A 62 12.63 33.65 19.17
CA MET A 62 11.46 32.95 19.68
C MET A 62 10.62 32.32 18.56
N LEU A 63 10.42 33.04 17.46
CA LEU A 63 9.70 32.53 16.28
C LEU A 63 10.48 31.38 15.61
N ALA A 64 11.80 31.49 15.51
CA ALA A 64 12.64 30.41 14.96
C ALA A 64 12.54 29.14 15.80
N ASN A 65 12.63 29.24 17.13
CA ASN A 65 12.49 28.09 18.02
C ASN A 65 11.08 27.44 17.92
N SER A 66 10.02 28.24 17.89
CA SER A 66 8.65 27.72 17.72
C SER A 66 8.44 27.07 16.34
N TYR A 67 9.10 27.57 15.30
CA TYR A 67 9.09 26.96 13.98
C TYR A 67 9.82 25.62 13.97
N GLU A 68 10.99 25.52 14.62
CA GLU A 68 11.74 24.27 14.77
C GLU A 68 10.95 23.21 15.54
N GLU A 69 10.31 23.57 16.66
CA GLU A 69 9.41 22.68 17.40
C GLU A 69 8.25 22.16 16.52
N SER A 70 7.59 23.05 15.79
CA SER A 70 6.51 22.65 14.87
C SER A 70 6.98 21.77 13.74
N GLN A 71 8.20 21.96 13.22
CA GLN A 71 8.79 21.07 12.22
C GLN A 71 9.08 19.68 12.79
N HIS A 72 9.59 19.60 14.02
CA HIS A 72 9.86 18.33 14.69
C HIS A 72 8.56 17.54 14.91
N GLU A 73 7.52 18.19 15.44
CA GLU A 73 6.19 17.58 15.65
C GLU A 73 5.58 17.09 14.31
N ASN A 74 5.72 17.86 13.23
CA ASN A 74 5.28 17.46 11.91
C ASN A 74 6.03 16.22 11.37
N LEU A 75 7.32 16.06 11.69
CA LEU A 75 8.10 14.89 11.31
C LEU A 75 7.67 13.65 12.11
N GLU A 76 7.42 13.80 13.40
CA GLU A 76 6.91 12.71 14.25
C GLU A 76 5.53 12.24 13.77
N LEU A 77 4.61 13.17 13.52
CA LEU A 77 3.28 12.84 13.00
C LEU A 77 3.34 12.13 11.64
N LYS A 78 4.25 12.53 10.75
CA LYS A 78 4.45 11.83 9.48
C LYS A 78 4.94 10.40 9.68
N ALA A 79 5.87 10.18 10.61
CA ALA A 79 6.36 8.84 10.92
C ALA A 79 5.24 7.96 11.49
N GLU A 80 4.41 8.49 12.38
CA GLU A 80 3.25 7.79 12.94
C GLU A 80 2.21 7.45 11.86
N ILE A 81 1.92 8.38 10.94
CA ILE A 81 1.03 8.12 9.81
C ILE A 81 1.55 6.97 8.93
N GLU A 82 2.84 6.93 8.62
CA GLU A 82 3.40 5.84 7.82
C GLU A 82 3.36 4.50 8.56
N GLN A 83 3.58 4.50 9.87
CA GLN A 83 3.43 3.29 10.68
C GLN A 83 1.97 2.79 10.68
N LEU A 84 1.00 3.68 10.91
CA LEU A 84 -0.43 3.32 10.91
C LEU A 84 -0.89 2.81 9.54
N LYS A 85 -0.36 3.35 8.44
CA LYS A 85 -0.65 2.85 7.09
C LYS A 85 -0.14 1.42 6.91
N ALA A 86 1.08 1.13 7.36
CA ALA A 86 1.65 -0.21 7.28
C ALA A 86 0.85 -1.22 8.12
N GLU A 87 0.42 -0.84 9.31
CA GLU A 87 -0.45 -1.66 10.17
C GLU A 87 -1.82 -1.92 9.53
N ALA A 88 -2.42 -0.89 8.92
CA ALA A 88 -3.69 -1.01 8.22
C ALA A 88 -3.58 -1.92 6.99
N GLU A 89 -2.50 -1.85 6.23
CA GLU A 89 -2.24 -2.75 5.10
C GLU A 89 -2.09 -4.20 5.56
N GLN A 90 -1.34 -4.44 6.62
CA GLN A 90 -1.18 -5.77 7.20
C GLN A 90 -2.52 -6.35 7.71
N LEU A 91 -3.33 -5.54 8.38
CA LEU A 91 -4.65 -5.95 8.84
C LEU A 91 -5.58 -6.29 7.67
N ASN A 92 -5.55 -5.51 6.60
CA ASN A 92 -6.35 -5.76 5.40
C ASN A 92 -5.95 -7.09 4.73
N LEU A 93 -4.66 -7.42 4.67
CA LEU A 93 -4.19 -8.72 4.19
C LEU A 93 -4.71 -9.87 5.05
N CYS A 94 -4.70 -9.72 6.38
CA CYS A 94 -5.25 -10.73 7.28
C CYS A 94 -6.77 -10.93 7.10
N ILE A 95 -7.53 -9.86 6.93
CA ILE A 95 -8.97 -9.90 6.69
C ILE A 95 -9.26 -10.63 5.37
N THR A 96 -8.58 -10.26 4.29
CA THR A 96 -8.76 -10.89 2.98
C THR A 96 -8.46 -12.39 3.03
N ALA A 97 -7.42 -12.80 3.74
CA ALA A 97 -7.10 -14.22 3.92
C ALA A 97 -8.17 -14.99 4.71
N ALA A 98 -8.71 -14.38 5.77
CA ALA A 98 -9.77 -14.98 6.57
C ALA A 98 -11.10 -15.11 5.80
N GLU A 99 -11.47 -14.10 5.01
CA GLU A 99 -12.64 -14.11 4.14
C GLU A 99 -12.51 -15.21 3.08
N HIS A 100 -11.33 -15.38 2.49
CA HIS A 100 -11.06 -16.43 1.52
C HIS A 100 -11.24 -17.83 2.13
N GLU A 101 -10.68 -18.10 3.31
CA GLU A 101 -10.81 -19.36 4.02
C GLU A 101 -12.29 -19.68 4.35
N LEU A 102 -13.03 -18.68 4.87
CA LEU A 102 -14.45 -18.81 5.18
C LEU A 102 -15.29 -19.12 3.93
N ASN A 103 -14.96 -18.50 2.81
CA ASN A 103 -15.65 -18.75 1.54
C ASN A 103 -15.44 -20.18 1.05
N VAL A 104 -14.21 -20.69 1.07
CA VAL A 104 -13.89 -22.07 0.67
C VAL A 104 -14.61 -23.08 1.56
N GLU A 105 -14.64 -22.88 2.88
CA GLU A 105 -15.36 -23.76 3.82
C GLU A 105 -16.87 -23.74 3.57
N THR A 106 -17.44 -22.57 3.35
CA THR A 106 -18.88 -22.41 3.06
C THR A 106 -19.26 -23.14 1.78
N LEU A 107 -18.48 -22.98 0.71
CA LEU A 107 -18.73 -23.67 -0.55
C LEU A 107 -18.52 -25.18 -0.41
N ALA A 108 -17.51 -25.65 0.31
CA ALA A 108 -17.30 -27.06 0.57
C ALA A 108 -18.51 -27.68 1.30
N GLY A 109 -19.06 -27.00 2.30
CA GLY A 109 -20.28 -27.42 3.00
C GLY A 109 -21.50 -27.46 2.07
N LYS A 110 -21.67 -26.43 1.23
CA LYS A 110 -22.78 -26.38 0.25
C LYS A 110 -22.76 -27.55 -0.72
N TYR A 111 -21.59 -27.99 -1.15
CA TYR A 111 -21.44 -29.08 -2.10
C TYR A 111 -21.22 -30.46 -1.45
N ALA A 112 -21.13 -30.56 -0.13
CA ALA A 112 -20.84 -31.80 0.59
C ALA A 112 -21.82 -32.95 0.30
N THR A 113 -23.09 -32.63 0.01
CA THR A 113 -24.15 -33.62 -0.26
C THR A 113 -24.39 -33.87 -1.75
N LEU A 114 -23.84 -33.02 -2.62
CA LEU A 114 -24.08 -33.11 -4.06
C LEU A 114 -23.17 -34.17 -4.71
N ARG A 115 -23.81 -35.10 -5.40
CA ARG A 115 -23.11 -36.05 -6.30
C ARG A 115 -23.30 -35.62 -7.74
N THR A 116 -22.65 -34.51 -8.10
CA THR A 116 -22.72 -33.97 -9.46
C THR A 116 -21.93 -34.84 -10.45
N PRO A 117 -22.44 -35.05 -11.65
CA PRO A 117 -21.68 -35.68 -12.72
C PRO A 117 -20.46 -34.84 -13.12
N VAL A 118 -19.66 -35.38 -14.01
CA VAL A 118 -18.60 -34.62 -14.65
C VAL A 118 -19.20 -33.36 -15.31
N PRO A 119 -18.62 -32.15 -15.10
CA PRO A 119 -19.19 -30.95 -15.67
C PRO A 119 -19.13 -31.00 -17.21
N THR A 120 -20.23 -30.67 -17.84
CA THR A 120 -20.33 -30.58 -19.31
C THR A 120 -20.22 -29.16 -19.80
N ASP A 121 -20.53 -28.20 -18.96
CA ASP A 121 -20.33 -26.75 -19.24
C ASP A 121 -19.09 -26.22 -18.53
N MET A 122 -18.11 -25.86 -19.29
CA MET A 122 -16.86 -25.29 -18.77
C MET A 122 -17.05 -23.90 -18.15
N ASN A 123 -18.12 -23.17 -18.50
CA ASN A 123 -18.45 -21.92 -17.83
C ASN A 123 -18.86 -22.14 -16.36
N GLU A 124 -19.54 -23.26 -16.05
CA GLU A 124 -19.84 -23.60 -14.64
C GLU A 124 -18.56 -23.85 -13.84
N VAL A 125 -17.58 -24.53 -14.43
CA VAL A 125 -16.27 -24.74 -13.80
C VAL A 125 -15.57 -23.42 -13.54
N TYR A 126 -15.55 -22.53 -14.54
CA TYR A 126 -14.91 -21.24 -14.40
C TYR A 126 -15.60 -20.34 -13.36
N LYS A 127 -16.93 -20.33 -13.36
CA LYS A 127 -17.70 -19.66 -12.29
C LYS A 127 -17.33 -20.19 -10.90
N MET A 128 -17.14 -21.51 -10.77
CA MET A 128 -16.71 -22.12 -9.51
C MET A 128 -15.30 -21.67 -9.13
N CYS A 129 -14.36 -21.55 -10.08
CA CYS A 129 -13.03 -21.02 -9.82
C CYS A 129 -13.08 -19.55 -9.31
N ILE A 130 -13.96 -18.72 -9.89
CA ILE A 130 -14.18 -17.34 -9.44
C ILE A 130 -14.80 -17.33 -8.04
N GLN A 131 -15.88 -18.07 -7.83
CA GLN A 131 -16.62 -18.14 -6.56
C GLN A 131 -15.79 -18.68 -5.41
N SER A 132 -14.83 -19.56 -5.69
CA SER A 132 -13.91 -20.11 -4.68
C SER A 132 -12.92 -19.07 -4.16
N GLY A 133 -12.84 -17.89 -4.78
CA GLY A 133 -11.85 -16.86 -4.41
C GLY A 133 -10.45 -17.17 -4.92
N ALA A 134 -10.29 -18.05 -5.92
CA ALA A 134 -8.99 -18.33 -6.49
C ALA A 134 -8.28 -17.04 -6.93
N TRP A 135 -7.01 -16.86 -6.58
CA TRP A 135 -6.25 -15.66 -6.93
C TRP A 135 -6.10 -15.45 -8.43
N TYR A 136 -6.01 -16.54 -9.16
CA TYR A 136 -5.88 -16.58 -10.63
C TYR A 136 -6.86 -17.61 -11.19
N PRO A 137 -8.17 -17.31 -11.19
CA PRO A 137 -9.19 -18.30 -11.59
C PRO A 137 -9.00 -18.78 -13.03
N GLU A 138 -8.48 -17.95 -13.92
CA GLU A 138 -8.15 -18.32 -15.29
C GLU A 138 -7.02 -19.38 -15.37
N ILE A 139 -6.05 -19.34 -14.43
CA ILE A 139 -5.00 -20.33 -14.36
C ILE A 139 -5.52 -21.64 -13.80
N ILE A 140 -6.35 -21.59 -12.75
CA ILE A 140 -7.01 -22.78 -12.19
C ILE A 140 -7.88 -23.46 -13.26
N MET A 141 -8.63 -22.68 -14.04
CA MET A 141 -9.41 -23.20 -15.17
C MET A 141 -8.56 -23.84 -16.24
N ALA A 142 -7.44 -23.22 -16.61
CA ALA A 142 -6.52 -23.78 -17.59
C ALA A 142 -5.90 -25.10 -17.12
N GLN A 143 -5.57 -25.20 -15.82
CA GLN A 143 -5.12 -26.45 -15.21
C GLN A 143 -6.22 -27.53 -15.27
N PHE A 144 -7.46 -27.17 -14.93
CA PHE A 144 -8.60 -28.09 -15.06
C PHE A 144 -8.68 -28.71 -16.45
N ILE A 145 -8.57 -27.89 -17.50
CA ILE A 145 -8.64 -28.35 -18.90
C ILE A 145 -7.45 -29.25 -19.24
N LEU A 146 -6.22 -28.84 -18.90
CA LEU A 146 -5.01 -29.60 -19.23
C LEU A 146 -4.93 -30.94 -18.49
N GLU A 147 -5.10 -30.92 -17.17
CA GLU A 147 -4.91 -32.10 -16.31
C GLU A 147 -6.01 -33.13 -16.47
N SER A 148 -7.25 -32.68 -16.72
CA SER A 148 -8.38 -33.59 -16.87
C SER A 148 -8.69 -33.96 -18.32
N GLY A 149 -8.03 -33.35 -19.30
CA GLY A 149 -8.44 -33.45 -20.71
C GLY A 149 -9.88 -32.97 -20.89
N SER A 150 -10.20 -31.77 -20.36
CA SER A 150 -11.56 -31.22 -20.32
C SER A 150 -12.56 -32.17 -19.64
N GLY A 151 -12.14 -32.86 -18.57
CA GLY A 151 -12.98 -33.76 -17.79
C GLY A 151 -13.07 -35.20 -18.31
N THR A 152 -12.38 -35.54 -19.40
CA THR A 152 -12.49 -36.87 -20.03
C THR A 152 -11.49 -37.90 -19.54
N SER A 153 -10.44 -37.49 -18.80
CA SER A 153 -9.43 -38.39 -18.30
C SER A 153 -10.02 -39.44 -17.33
N LYS A 154 -9.37 -40.63 -17.26
CA LYS A 154 -9.78 -41.68 -16.36
C LYS A 154 -9.77 -41.27 -14.89
N VAL A 155 -8.78 -40.44 -14.50
CA VAL A 155 -8.68 -39.92 -13.13
C VAL A 155 -9.82 -38.95 -12.84
N ALA A 156 -10.13 -38.04 -13.77
CA ALA A 156 -11.23 -37.10 -13.64
C ALA A 156 -12.59 -37.82 -13.51
N SER A 157 -12.85 -38.78 -14.39
CA SER A 157 -14.13 -39.50 -14.41
C SER A 157 -14.31 -40.46 -13.23
N SER A 158 -13.28 -41.20 -12.82
CA SER A 158 -13.38 -42.24 -11.77
C SER A 158 -13.16 -41.70 -10.36
N ALA A 159 -12.24 -40.76 -10.18
CA ALA A 159 -11.86 -40.19 -8.90
C ALA A 159 -12.45 -38.79 -8.67
N ARG A 160 -13.09 -38.17 -9.66
CA ARG A 160 -13.53 -36.77 -9.67
C ARG A 160 -12.38 -35.81 -9.35
N ASN A 161 -11.18 -36.21 -9.77
CA ASN A 161 -9.94 -35.46 -9.55
C ASN A 161 -9.51 -34.85 -10.88
N PHE A 162 -9.81 -33.57 -11.04
CA PHE A 162 -9.61 -32.84 -12.29
C PHE A 162 -8.25 -32.16 -12.38
N TYR A 163 -7.48 -32.15 -11.30
CA TYR A 163 -6.16 -31.53 -11.23
C TYR A 163 -5.02 -32.53 -11.03
N GLY A 164 -5.29 -33.81 -11.08
CA GLY A 164 -4.25 -34.83 -10.85
C GLY A 164 -3.64 -34.80 -9.44
N MET A 165 -4.38 -34.28 -8.46
CA MET A 165 -3.89 -34.15 -7.08
C MET A 165 -3.57 -35.50 -6.47
N LYS A 166 -2.32 -35.67 -5.98
CA LYS A 166 -1.92 -36.90 -5.31
C LYS A 166 -2.72 -37.11 -4.02
N TYR A 167 -2.92 -38.37 -3.65
CA TYR A 167 -3.53 -38.70 -2.35
C TYR A 167 -2.57 -38.35 -1.22
N ILE A 168 -3.02 -37.53 -0.27
CA ILE A 168 -2.18 -37.08 0.86
C ILE A 168 -2.55 -37.77 2.19
N GLY A 169 -3.63 -38.56 2.23
CA GLY A 169 -4.11 -39.21 3.46
C GLY A 169 -4.56 -38.22 4.52
N THR A 170 -4.23 -38.52 5.77
CA THR A 170 -4.53 -37.65 6.94
C THR A 170 -3.36 -36.76 7.33
N LYS A 171 -2.27 -36.78 6.59
CA LYS A 171 -1.04 -36.03 6.88
C LYS A 171 -0.85 -34.93 5.83
N GLY A 172 -0.44 -33.76 6.29
CA GLY A 172 -0.12 -32.65 5.42
C GLY A 172 -1.09 -31.48 5.58
N ARG A 173 -1.48 -30.87 4.48
CA ARG A 173 -2.42 -29.73 4.45
C ARG A 173 -3.87 -30.17 4.66
N PRO A 174 -4.78 -29.26 5.03
CA PRO A 174 -6.23 -29.49 4.89
C PRO A 174 -6.59 -29.91 3.47
N THR A 175 -7.58 -30.80 3.31
CA THR A 175 -7.98 -31.33 2.01
C THR A 175 -9.45 -31.76 2.02
N LEU A 176 -10.08 -31.73 0.85
CA LEU A 176 -11.42 -32.26 0.59
C LEU A 176 -11.40 -33.66 -0.04
N GLN A 177 -10.25 -34.32 -0.08
CA GLN A 177 -10.13 -35.71 -0.50
C GLN A 177 -10.93 -36.63 0.47
N ILE A 178 -11.57 -37.65 -0.06
CA ILE A 178 -12.24 -38.63 0.77
C ILE A 178 -11.19 -39.42 1.56
N PRO A 179 -11.26 -39.43 2.89
CA PRO A 179 -10.30 -40.10 3.75
C PRO A 179 -10.19 -41.59 3.40
N ASN A 180 -9.00 -42.15 3.50
CA ASN A 180 -8.69 -43.56 3.26
C ASN A 180 -9.11 -44.10 1.89
N THR A 181 -9.32 -43.22 0.90
CA THR A 181 -9.74 -43.58 -0.45
C THR A 181 -8.79 -42.97 -1.46
N ASN A 182 -8.17 -43.78 -2.31
CA ASN A 182 -7.37 -43.34 -3.41
C ASN A 182 -7.66 -44.11 -4.69
N PHE A 183 -7.34 -43.49 -5.83
CA PHE A 183 -7.41 -44.09 -7.14
C PHE A 183 -6.02 -44.04 -7.79
N SER A 184 -5.32 -45.19 -7.78
CA SER A 184 -3.96 -45.28 -8.35
C SER A 184 -2.98 -44.20 -7.81
N GLY A 185 -3.06 -43.90 -6.51
CA GLY A 185 -2.22 -42.88 -5.86
C GLY A 185 -2.74 -41.43 -5.97
N TYR A 186 -3.88 -41.23 -6.62
CA TYR A 186 -4.55 -39.94 -6.69
C TYR A 186 -5.66 -39.82 -5.64
N GLY A 187 -5.90 -38.59 -5.14
CA GLY A 187 -7.02 -38.31 -4.25
C GLY A 187 -8.37 -38.51 -4.94
N VAL A 188 -9.38 -38.95 -4.19
CA VAL A 188 -10.76 -39.12 -4.66
C VAL A 188 -11.62 -38.05 -4.01
N TYR A 189 -12.51 -37.43 -4.76
CA TYR A 189 -13.42 -36.39 -4.29
C TYR A 189 -14.89 -36.81 -4.39
N LEU A 190 -15.77 -36.19 -3.58
CA LEU A 190 -17.20 -36.40 -3.63
C LEU A 190 -17.81 -35.95 -4.96
N ASN A 191 -17.33 -34.84 -5.47
CA ASN A 191 -17.78 -34.20 -6.70
C ASN A 191 -16.65 -33.39 -7.32
N TRP A 192 -16.87 -32.81 -8.49
CA TRP A 192 -15.90 -31.99 -9.19
C TRP A 192 -15.63 -30.63 -8.49
N GLN A 193 -16.64 -30.06 -7.82
CA GLN A 193 -16.55 -28.84 -7.05
C GLN A 193 -15.51 -28.99 -5.92
N HIS A 194 -15.54 -30.10 -5.19
CA HIS A 194 -14.55 -30.41 -4.15
C HIS A 194 -13.13 -30.51 -4.73
N SER A 195 -12.97 -30.98 -5.96
CA SER A 195 -11.66 -31.00 -6.62
C SER A 195 -11.16 -29.60 -6.94
N VAL A 196 -12.05 -28.67 -7.39
CA VAL A 196 -11.72 -27.26 -7.60
C VAL A 196 -11.31 -26.60 -6.29
N LEU A 197 -12.13 -26.74 -5.24
CA LEU A 197 -11.87 -26.16 -3.94
C LEU A 197 -10.56 -26.69 -3.32
N ASP A 198 -10.30 -27.99 -3.42
CA ASP A 198 -9.06 -28.57 -2.89
C ASP A 198 -7.82 -28.06 -3.64
N ARG A 199 -7.94 -27.73 -4.92
CA ARG A 199 -6.88 -27.09 -5.69
C ARG A 199 -6.62 -25.66 -5.20
N VAL A 200 -7.66 -24.89 -4.87
CA VAL A 200 -7.54 -23.56 -4.26
C VAL A 200 -6.91 -23.64 -2.86
N MET A 201 -7.35 -24.56 -2.03
CA MET A 201 -6.74 -24.83 -0.70
C MET A 201 -5.24 -25.24 -0.82
N TRP A 202 -4.85 -25.88 -1.93
CA TRP A 202 -3.45 -26.17 -2.20
C TRP A 202 -2.64 -24.91 -2.45
N ASP A 203 -3.18 -23.92 -3.16
CA ASP A 203 -2.55 -22.63 -3.34
C ASP A 203 -2.32 -21.92 -1.99
N ASP A 204 -3.34 -21.88 -1.14
CA ASP A 204 -3.24 -21.33 0.22
C ASP A 204 -2.10 -21.96 1.02
N HIS A 205 -1.95 -23.27 0.91
CA HIS A 205 -0.87 -23.99 1.59
C HIS A 205 0.51 -23.66 1.00
N VAL A 206 0.64 -23.64 -0.31
CA VAL A 206 1.93 -23.44 -1.00
C VAL A 206 2.43 -22.00 -0.86
N PHE A 207 1.52 -21.04 -0.82
CA PHE A 207 1.83 -19.61 -0.73
C PHE A 207 1.58 -19.01 0.67
N ASN A 208 1.39 -19.86 1.70
CA ASN A 208 1.14 -19.44 3.08
C ASN A 208 0.01 -18.40 3.20
N LYS A 209 -1.09 -18.60 2.47
CA LYS A 209 -2.25 -17.72 2.42
C LYS A 209 -1.94 -16.28 1.98
N THR A 210 -0.83 -16.08 1.28
CA THR A 210 -0.42 -14.76 0.77
C THR A 210 -0.50 -14.77 -0.75
N MET A 211 -1.29 -13.86 -1.31
CA MET A 211 -1.43 -13.75 -2.76
C MET A 211 -0.08 -13.39 -3.42
N PRO A 212 0.50 -14.27 -4.26
CA PRO A 212 1.72 -13.96 -4.99
C PRO A 212 1.42 -13.06 -6.19
N THR A 213 2.44 -12.44 -6.76
CA THR A 213 2.30 -11.87 -8.11
C THR A 213 2.06 -12.99 -9.14
N ARG A 214 1.43 -12.66 -10.26
CA ARG A 214 1.17 -13.66 -11.32
C ARG A 214 2.45 -14.37 -11.80
N ALA A 215 3.55 -13.65 -11.89
CA ALA A 215 4.84 -14.22 -12.27
C ALA A 215 5.36 -15.23 -11.23
N GLN A 216 5.32 -14.88 -9.94
CA GLN A 216 5.69 -15.78 -8.84
C GLN A 216 4.79 -17.02 -8.79
N TYR A 217 3.49 -16.85 -9.05
CA TYR A 217 2.55 -17.95 -9.11
C TYR A 217 2.91 -18.95 -10.24
N LEU A 218 3.11 -18.46 -11.46
CA LEU A 218 3.47 -19.25 -12.61
C LEU A 218 4.81 -19.97 -12.43
N ASP A 219 5.81 -19.30 -11.91
CA ASP A 219 7.12 -19.90 -11.58
C ASP A 219 6.95 -21.05 -10.58
N LYS A 220 6.19 -20.82 -9.51
CA LYS A 220 5.97 -21.81 -8.45
C LYS A 220 5.24 -23.06 -8.97
N ILE A 221 4.15 -22.88 -9.74
CA ILE A 221 3.41 -24.01 -10.27
C ILE A 221 4.20 -24.79 -11.33
N SER A 222 5.04 -24.13 -12.13
CA SER A 222 5.91 -24.81 -13.11
C SER A 222 6.90 -25.75 -12.42
N ASN A 223 7.41 -25.34 -11.26
CA ASN A 223 8.44 -26.09 -10.53
C ASN A 223 7.88 -27.21 -9.64
N ILE A 224 6.65 -27.08 -9.16
CA ILE A 224 6.09 -28.03 -8.17
C ILE A 224 5.01 -28.92 -8.78
N TYR A 225 4.20 -28.35 -9.67
CA TYR A 225 2.97 -29.01 -10.16
C TYR A 225 3.22 -29.87 -11.39
N ALA A 226 4.11 -29.43 -12.30
CA ALA A 226 4.31 -30.09 -13.57
C ALA A 226 5.73 -30.64 -13.75
N GLU A 227 5.80 -31.87 -14.27
CA GLU A 227 7.07 -32.47 -14.71
C GLU A 227 7.45 -32.03 -16.15
N ASP A 228 6.53 -31.47 -16.91
CA ASP A 228 6.72 -31.02 -18.30
C ASP A 228 7.35 -29.62 -18.33
N PRO A 229 8.57 -29.48 -18.93
CA PRO A 229 9.22 -28.17 -19.01
C PRO A 229 8.45 -27.16 -19.89
N HIS A 230 7.54 -27.61 -20.75
CA HIS A 230 6.67 -26.79 -21.59
C HIS A 230 5.26 -26.59 -21.00
N TYR A 231 5.11 -26.86 -19.71
CA TYR A 231 3.80 -26.77 -19.06
C TYR A 231 3.18 -25.37 -19.15
N ILE A 232 3.96 -24.36 -18.83
CA ILE A 232 3.50 -22.97 -18.86
C ILE A 232 3.14 -22.53 -20.28
N ASP A 233 3.89 -22.96 -21.29
CA ASP A 233 3.60 -22.65 -22.70
C ASP A 233 2.24 -23.22 -23.15
N LYS A 234 1.84 -24.36 -22.60
CA LYS A 234 0.52 -24.97 -22.86
C LYS A 234 -0.58 -24.31 -22.03
N LEU A 235 -0.26 -23.89 -20.81
CA LEU A 235 -1.22 -23.32 -19.85
C LEU A 235 -1.66 -21.90 -20.23
N LEU A 236 -0.70 -21.03 -20.59
CA LEU A 236 -0.97 -19.61 -20.78
C LEU A 236 -1.97 -19.28 -21.89
N PRO A 237 -1.96 -19.94 -23.07
CA PRO A 237 -2.96 -19.66 -24.09
C PRO A 237 -4.39 -19.92 -23.59
N ILE A 238 -4.60 -21.01 -22.86
CA ILE A 238 -5.89 -21.36 -22.27
C ILE A 238 -6.26 -20.36 -21.18
N ALA A 239 -5.34 -20.05 -20.28
CA ALA A 239 -5.59 -19.07 -19.20
C ALA A 239 -5.97 -17.69 -19.78
N ASN A 240 -5.28 -17.22 -20.80
CA ASN A 240 -5.59 -15.94 -21.43
C ASN A 240 -6.96 -15.92 -22.12
N GLU A 241 -7.38 -17.04 -22.74
CA GLU A 241 -8.74 -17.16 -23.29
C GLU A 241 -9.81 -17.01 -22.20
N TRP A 242 -9.60 -17.66 -21.04
CA TRP A 242 -10.56 -17.59 -19.93
C TRP A 242 -10.50 -16.26 -19.20
N ALA A 243 -9.35 -15.63 -19.06
CA ALA A 243 -9.22 -14.28 -18.52
C ALA A 243 -10.08 -13.26 -19.29
N ALA A 244 -10.11 -13.35 -20.63
CA ALA A 244 -10.96 -12.49 -21.47
C ALA A 244 -12.48 -12.66 -21.24
N LYS A 245 -12.90 -13.76 -20.61
CA LYS A 245 -14.31 -14.03 -20.29
C LYS A 245 -14.70 -13.57 -18.88
N THR A 246 -13.74 -13.17 -18.05
CA THR A 246 -13.97 -12.90 -16.61
C THR A 246 -15.02 -11.81 -16.40
N ASP A 247 -14.88 -10.65 -17.06
CA ASP A 247 -15.78 -9.52 -16.86
C ASP A 247 -17.24 -9.86 -17.24
N SER A 248 -17.43 -10.55 -18.35
CA SER A 248 -18.76 -10.96 -18.81
C SER A 248 -19.44 -11.98 -17.87
N LEU A 249 -18.65 -12.88 -17.30
CA LEU A 249 -19.15 -13.88 -16.36
C LEU A 249 -19.41 -13.28 -14.98
N CYS A 250 -18.59 -12.37 -14.50
CA CYS A 250 -18.81 -11.64 -13.25
C CYS A 250 -20.09 -10.82 -13.31
N LEU A 251 -20.34 -10.09 -14.41
CA LEU A 251 -21.61 -9.37 -14.62
C LEU A 251 -22.81 -10.31 -14.62
N ALA A 252 -22.74 -11.42 -15.34
CA ALA A 252 -23.83 -12.40 -15.38
C ALA A 252 -24.10 -13.05 -13.99
N MET A 253 -23.11 -13.15 -13.12
CA MET A 253 -23.26 -13.65 -11.75
C MET A 253 -23.95 -12.63 -10.84
N MET A 254 -23.67 -11.33 -11.01
CA MET A 254 -24.31 -10.24 -10.28
C MET A 254 -25.80 -10.14 -10.62
N ASP A 255 -26.16 -10.17 -11.90
CA ASP A 255 -27.54 -10.13 -12.37
C ASP A 255 -28.39 -11.30 -11.83
N TYR A 256 -27.77 -12.46 -11.64
CA TYR A 256 -28.48 -13.65 -11.09
C TYR A 256 -28.68 -13.56 -9.57
N GLY A 257 -27.77 -12.89 -8.85
CA GLY A 257 -27.89 -12.64 -7.41
C GLY A 257 -29.06 -11.72 -7.07
N ASP A 258 -29.27 -10.68 -7.84
CA ASP A 258 -30.36 -9.71 -7.63
C ASP A 258 -31.76 -10.31 -7.91
N THR A 259 -31.84 -11.33 -8.74
CA THR A 259 -33.12 -12.04 -9.03
C THR A 259 -33.56 -13.03 -7.95
N LEU A 260 -32.67 -13.41 -7.02
CA LEU A 260 -32.99 -14.31 -5.91
C LEU A 260 -33.39 -13.58 -4.61
N ILE A 261 -33.35 -12.26 -4.59
CA ILE A 261 -33.69 -11.41 -3.43
C ILE A 261 -35.09 -10.78 -3.58
N GLN A 262 -35.77 -10.99 -4.70
CA GLN A 262 -37.18 -10.65 -4.92
C GLN A 262 -38.11 -11.84 -4.68
#